data_da16f55123c454a6c5dfa4249e4fab9e
#
_entry.id   da16f55123c454a6c5dfa4249e4fab9e
#
_cell.length_a   1.000
_cell.length_b   1.000
_cell.length_c   1.000
_cell.angle_alpha   90.00
_cell.angle_beta   90.00
_cell.angle_gamma   90.00
#
_symmetry.space_group_name_H-M   'P 1'
#
loop_
_entity.id
_entity.type
_entity.pdbx_description
1 polymer ?
#
loop_
_entity_poly.entity_id
_entity_poly.type
_entity_poly.pdbx_seq_one_letter_code
_entity_poly.pdbx_strand_id
1 'polypeptide(L)'
;MPVSCCTKAVLWSFFAVGISLSNAFAQTIDGVSAATRQLYPDRPFRIGLIELSDSHKVTGLVAKSVKELRKAFYPYQINIQQFSSGDLENAIRNKEIDAFIASSGFYWRMVPFGARDVATMISRNSPDPNHTSAITFITSRDNTSIRTLADMQGKRLSASYPTAFMGYRIGLAEIASHGYDPEKFFASVTFNNAPGIDPIAQKVLTGQADVAFVQSCWIETLPKEKRDQYRVISPIKDNVSACVRSTAAYPNITVAVLREAPAGAAREIAKVLLSMPIDENGEHWGLATNFQSVDRVYKLLKLEHYAYLREWSIKRWIAAHKPWIAAFGFCLVLLICHSFVVGYLVRRRTDELAKANAEKEAVERRLQSLYERMEKFRKANTVSQLSSMIAHELAQPIGAAVSYCNGLRLLVQNKTLTEEKLLNSINGLDRGLTRVRNIIEKVRSYNKGNVDRDQKLNLLRTVTTARDSMSQQLVQALPIEIRVADNLSVLGDQLELELLFNNLLSNAVTAAVQTPEALVNVSAVATS
;
A
#
# COMPACT_ATOMS: atom_id res chain seq x y z
N MET A 1 50.60 -4.09 -59.39
CA MET A 1 49.86 -3.35 -58.32
C MET A 1 48.80 -4.26 -57.79
N PRO A 2 48.83 -4.63 -56.54
CA PRO A 2 47.97 -5.70 -56.02
C PRO A 2 46.65 -5.12 -55.41
N VAL A 3 45.56 -5.56 -55.97
CA VAL A 3 44.19 -5.40 -55.37
C VAL A 3 43.75 -6.80 -54.96
N SER A 4 44.32 -7.34 -53.92
CA SER A 4 43.98 -8.71 -53.46
C SER A 4 44.04 -8.91 -51.93
N CYS A 5 43.96 -7.87 -51.11
CA CYS A 5 44.07 -8.06 -49.69
C CYS A 5 42.78 -7.72 -48.91
N CYS A 6 41.82 -6.98 -49.46
CA CYS A 6 40.58 -6.60 -48.72
C CYS A 6 39.42 -7.59 -48.83
N THR A 7 39.39 -8.42 -49.87
CA THR A 7 38.27 -9.39 -50.07
C THR A 7 38.35 -10.63 -49.18
N LYS A 8 39.56 -11.01 -48.73
CA LYS A 8 39.70 -12.17 -47.81
C LYS A 8 39.34 -11.84 -46.35
N ALA A 9 39.53 -10.59 -45.93
CA ALA A 9 39.17 -10.18 -44.54
C ALA A 9 37.66 -10.07 -44.32
N VAL A 10 36.90 -9.67 -45.36
CA VAL A 10 35.44 -9.55 -45.29
C VAL A 10 34.75 -10.93 -45.27
N LEU A 11 35.28 -11.91 -46.00
CA LEU A 11 34.72 -13.28 -45.98
C LEU A 11 34.97 -14.00 -44.64
N TRP A 12 36.10 -13.74 -43.98
CA TRP A 12 36.36 -14.30 -42.64
C TRP A 12 35.50 -13.66 -41.57
N SER A 13 35.15 -12.38 -41.69
CA SER A 13 34.25 -11.69 -40.75
C SER A 13 32.82 -12.22 -40.84
N PHE A 14 32.33 -12.54 -42.01
CA PHE A 14 31.01 -13.15 -42.19
C PHE A 14 30.95 -14.61 -41.72
N PHE A 15 32.05 -15.36 -41.84
CA PHE A 15 32.11 -16.73 -41.35
C PHE A 15 32.20 -16.78 -39.80
N ALA A 16 32.92 -15.87 -39.18
CA ALA A 16 33.01 -15.74 -37.72
C ALA A 16 31.70 -15.29 -37.11
N VAL A 17 30.94 -14.37 -37.73
CA VAL A 17 29.61 -13.94 -37.29
C VAL A 17 28.57 -15.04 -37.47
N GLY A 18 28.64 -15.82 -38.56
CA GLY A 18 27.76 -16.96 -38.80
C GLY A 18 27.95 -18.08 -37.80
N ILE A 19 29.18 -18.37 -37.36
CA ILE A 19 29.50 -19.37 -36.34
C ILE A 19 29.09 -18.86 -34.95
N SER A 20 29.24 -17.56 -34.68
CA SER A 20 28.77 -16.96 -33.40
C SER A 20 27.26 -16.96 -33.29
N LEU A 21 26.54 -16.71 -34.40
CA LEU A 21 25.06 -16.77 -34.40
C LEU A 21 24.54 -18.22 -34.29
N SER A 22 25.18 -19.19 -34.92
CA SER A 22 24.80 -20.61 -34.77
C SER A 22 25.11 -21.15 -33.37
N ASN A 23 26.22 -20.74 -32.73
CA ASN A 23 26.51 -21.10 -31.35
C ASN A 23 25.60 -20.38 -30.35
N ALA A 24 25.19 -19.13 -30.59
CA ALA A 24 24.20 -18.45 -29.77
C ALA A 24 22.81 -19.09 -29.92
N PHE A 25 22.44 -19.54 -31.12
CA PHE A 25 21.21 -20.30 -31.34
C PHE A 25 21.24 -21.69 -30.73
N ALA A 26 22.36 -22.39 -30.80
CA ALA A 26 22.55 -23.68 -30.14
C ALA A 26 22.53 -23.55 -28.60
N GLN A 27 23.16 -22.49 -28.04
CA GLN A 27 23.10 -22.23 -26.63
C GLN A 27 21.69 -21.84 -26.15
N THR A 28 20.88 -21.14 -26.98
CA THR A 28 19.47 -20.87 -26.68
C THR A 28 18.62 -22.13 -26.76
N ILE A 29 18.90 -23.05 -27.66
CA ILE A 29 18.20 -24.33 -27.75
C ILE A 29 18.59 -25.25 -26.58
N ASP A 30 19.86 -25.29 -26.22
CA ASP A 30 20.31 -26.04 -25.02
C ASP A 30 19.82 -25.40 -23.71
N GLY A 31 19.74 -24.07 -23.64
CA GLY A 31 19.13 -23.37 -22.52
C GLY A 31 17.63 -23.66 -22.36
N VAL A 32 16.89 -23.73 -23.47
CA VAL A 32 15.48 -24.16 -23.48
C VAL A 32 15.35 -25.62 -23.09
N SER A 33 16.24 -26.48 -23.56
CA SER A 33 16.30 -27.90 -23.18
C SER A 33 16.64 -28.09 -21.69
N ALA A 34 17.58 -27.30 -21.16
CA ALA A 34 17.92 -27.35 -19.73
C ALA A 34 16.79 -26.80 -18.84
N ALA A 35 16.11 -25.73 -19.28
CA ALA A 35 14.93 -25.19 -18.61
C ALA A 35 13.75 -26.18 -18.65
N THR A 36 13.62 -26.92 -19.76
CA THR A 36 12.60 -27.96 -19.90
C THR A 36 12.91 -29.18 -19.02
N ARG A 37 14.19 -29.52 -18.79
CA ARG A 37 14.60 -30.56 -17.85
C ARG A 37 14.33 -30.19 -16.38
N GLN A 38 14.39 -28.89 -16.03
CA GLN A 38 13.99 -28.39 -14.70
C GLN A 38 12.46 -28.37 -14.50
N LEU A 39 11.67 -28.48 -15.56
CA LEU A 39 10.20 -28.50 -15.49
C LEU A 39 9.65 -29.75 -14.83
N TYR A 40 10.40 -30.84 -14.85
CA TYR A 40 9.92 -32.15 -14.42
C TYR A 40 10.91 -32.75 -13.41
N PRO A 41 10.63 -32.66 -12.12
CA PRO A 41 11.45 -33.35 -11.10
C PRO A 41 11.38 -34.87 -11.26
N ASP A 42 12.32 -35.57 -10.66
CA ASP A 42 12.38 -37.07 -10.62
C ASP A 42 11.18 -37.74 -9.93
N ARG A 43 10.15 -36.96 -9.63
CA ARG A 43 8.89 -37.39 -9.02
C ARG A 43 7.69 -37.02 -9.87
N PRO A 44 6.55 -37.75 -9.75
CA PRO A 44 5.31 -37.38 -10.44
C PRO A 44 4.86 -35.96 -10.10
N PHE A 45 4.33 -35.23 -11.09
CA PHE A 45 3.65 -33.96 -10.86
C PHE A 45 2.30 -34.23 -10.22
N ARG A 46 2.01 -33.63 -9.06
CA ARG A 46 0.86 -33.99 -8.22
C ARG A 46 -0.21 -32.91 -8.33
N ILE A 47 -1.39 -33.31 -8.79
CA ILE A 47 -2.55 -32.41 -8.92
C ILE A 47 -3.66 -32.88 -7.98
N GLY A 48 -4.08 -31.99 -7.08
CA GLY A 48 -5.24 -32.18 -6.22
C GLY A 48 -6.52 -31.71 -6.93
N LEU A 49 -7.54 -32.54 -6.95
CA LEU A 49 -8.88 -32.16 -7.38
C LEU A 49 -9.77 -32.11 -6.15
N ILE A 50 -10.51 -31.01 -5.99
CA ILE A 50 -11.57 -31.00 -4.98
C ILE A 50 -12.72 -31.89 -5.45
N GLU A 51 -13.27 -32.70 -4.54
CA GLU A 51 -14.51 -33.40 -4.80
C GLU A 51 -15.60 -32.37 -5.09
N LEU A 52 -15.92 -32.23 -6.38
CA LEU A 52 -17.10 -31.49 -6.79
C LEU A 52 -18.28 -32.42 -6.57
N SER A 53 -19.26 -32.02 -5.79
CA SER A 53 -20.33 -32.87 -5.23
C SER A 53 -21.20 -33.60 -6.22
N ASP A 54 -20.88 -33.63 -7.52
CA ASP A 54 -21.78 -34.09 -8.56
C ASP A 54 -21.56 -35.54 -9.01
N SER A 55 -20.49 -36.16 -8.64
CA SER A 55 -20.26 -37.62 -8.74
C SER A 55 -18.82 -37.92 -8.37
N HIS A 56 -18.52 -39.14 -7.94
CA HIS A 56 -17.13 -39.65 -7.85
C HIS A 56 -16.40 -39.67 -9.21
N LYS A 57 -17.07 -39.18 -10.28
CA LYS A 57 -16.49 -39.07 -11.61
C LYS A 57 -16.26 -37.59 -11.93
N VAL A 58 -15.03 -37.23 -12.14
CA VAL A 58 -14.64 -35.94 -12.72
C VAL A 58 -15.26 -35.90 -14.13
N THR A 59 -16.20 -34.99 -14.37
CA THR A 59 -16.93 -34.86 -15.63
C THR A 59 -16.69 -33.54 -16.33
N GLY A 60 -17.13 -33.41 -17.57
CA GLY A 60 -17.09 -32.17 -18.34
C GLY A 60 -15.65 -31.68 -18.63
N LEU A 61 -15.49 -30.36 -18.64
CA LEU A 61 -14.23 -29.70 -18.98
C LEU A 61 -13.06 -30.15 -18.11
N VAL A 62 -13.29 -30.37 -16.80
CA VAL A 62 -12.21 -30.80 -15.86
C VAL A 62 -11.67 -32.18 -16.23
N ALA A 63 -12.54 -33.13 -16.58
CA ALA A 63 -12.11 -34.47 -17.02
C ALA A 63 -11.30 -34.43 -18.32
N LYS A 64 -11.75 -33.62 -19.28
CA LYS A 64 -11.01 -33.36 -20.54
C LYS A 64 -9.65 -32.74 -20.25
N SER A 65 -9.59 -31.78 -19.34
CA SER A 65 -8.36 -31.11 -18.93
C SER A 65 -7.34 -32.07 -18.31
N VAL A 66 -7.80 -32.95 -17.43
CA VAL A 66 -6.98 -34.01 -16.84
C VAL A 66 -6.34 -34.89 -17.92
N LYS A 67 -7.11 -35.25 -18.96
CA LYS A 67 -6.62 -36.06 -20.08
C LYS A 67 -5.58 -35.30 -20.90
N GLU A 68 -5.85 -34.04 -21.25
CA GLU A 68 -4.92 -33.23 -22.04
C GLU A 68 -3.64 -32.89 -21.25
N LEU A 69 -3.74 -32.60 -19.95
CA LEU A 69 -2.57 -32.41 -19.11
C LEU A 69 -1.70 -33.67 -19.03
N ARG A 70 -2.27 -34.86 -18.86
CA ARG A 70 -1.51 -36.12 -18.90
C ARG A 70 -0.78 -36.32 -20.22
N LYS A 71 -1.42 -35.97 -21.32
CA LYS A 71 -0.81 -36.07 -22.66
C LYS A 71 0.34 -35.06 -22.85
N ALA A 72 0.12 -33.82 -22.42
CA ALA A 72 1.10 -32.76 -22.59
C ALA A 72 2.35 -32.96 -21.72
N PHE A 73 2.19 -33.55 -20.57
CA PHE A 73 3.30 -33.83 -19.64
C PHE A 73 4.05 -35.13 -19.97
N TYR A 74 3.54 -35.98 -20.87
CA TYR A 74 4.25 -37.20 -21.28
C TYR A 74 5.69 -36.88 -21.76
N PRO A 75 6.74 -37.63 -21.35
CA PRO A 75 6.72 -38.92 -20.63
C PRO A 75 6.65 -38.83 -19.09
N TYR A 76 6.52 -37.64 -18.53
CA TYR A 76 6.44 -37.45 -17.07
C TYR A 76 5.09 -37.88 -16.54
N GLN A 77 5.11 -38.53 -15.37
CA GLN A 77 3.86 -38.97 -14.75
C GLN A 77 3.16 -37.82 -14.02
N ILE A 78 1.87 -37.69 -14.27
CA ILE A 78 0.99 -36.85 -13.47
C ILE A 78 0.20 -37.77 -12.51
N ASN A 79 0.33 -37.53 -11.22
CA ASN A 79 -0.52 -38.12 -10.19
C ASN A 79 -1.68 -37.16 -9.89
N ILE A 80 -2.90 -37.60 -10.16
CA ILE A 80 -4.12 -36.81 -9.92
C ILE A 80 -4.94 -37.51 -8.87
N GLN A 81 -5.20 -36.84 -7.78
CA GLN A 81 -5.91 -37.37 -6.63
C GLN A 81 -7.09 -36.46 -6.27
N GLN A 82 -8.22 -37.06 -5.92
CA GLN A 82 -9.38 -36.37 -5.41
C GLN A 82 -9.28 -36.21 -3.89
N PHE A 83 -9.71 -35.08 -3.41
CA PHE A 83 -9.66 -34.71 -1.99
C PHE A 83 -10.97 -34.08 -1.55
N SER A 84 -11.35 -34.30 -0.31
CA SER A 84 -12.28 -33.39 0.36
C SER A 84 -11.66 -32.00 0.51
N SER A 85 -12.48 -30.98 0.74
CA SER A 85 -11.96 -29.61 0.91
C SER A 85 -10.94 -29.50 2.06
N GLY A 86 -11.12 -30.22 3.15
CA GLY A 86 -10.21 -30.22 4.28
C GLY A 86 -8.90 -30.96 3.99
N ASP A 87 -9.01 -32.12 3.34
CA ASP A 87 -7.81 -32.91 3.00
C ASP A 87 -6.97 -32.24 1.95
N LEU A 88 -7.59 -31.55 0.96
CA LEU A 88 -6.87 -30.75 -0.03
C LEU A 88 -6.11 -29.60 0.63
N GLU A 89 -6.73 -28.92 1.57
CA GLU A 89 -6.06 -27.88 2.33
C GLU A 89 -4.87 -28.42 3.12
N ASN A 90 -5.03 -29.57 3.79
CA ASN A 90 -3.94 -30.22 4.52
C ASN A 90 -2.80 -30.65 3.57
N ALA A 91 -3.12 -31.24 2.42
CA ALA A 91 -2.14 -31.62 1.41
C ALA A 91 -1.35 -30.42 0.86
N ILE A 92 -2.01 -29.25 0.70
CA ILE A 92 -1.35 -28.00 0.32
C ILE A 92 -0.40 -27.53 1.41
N ARG A 93 -0.87 -27.49 2.67
CA ARG A 93 -0.05 -27.08 3.82
C ARG A 93 1.16 -27.96 4.03
N ASN A 94 0.99 -29.26 3.81
CA ASN A 94 2.06 -30.27 3.92
C ASN A 94 2.95 -30.37 2.67
N LYS A 95 2.69 -29.55 1.62
CA LYS A 95 3.45 -29.56 0.36
C LYS A 95 3.39 -30.90 -0.39
N GLU A 96 2.28 -31.59 -0.28
CA GLU A 96 2.07 -32.91 -0.88
C GLU A 96 1.58 -32.83 -2.32
N ILE A 97 1.15 -31.67 -2.80
CA ILE A 97 0.69 -31.41 -4.18
C ILE A 97 1.40 -30.22 -4.80
N ASP A 98 1.37 -30.12 -6.11
CA ASP A 98 2.06 -29.09 -6.89
C ASP A 98 1.08 -28.13 -7.57
N ALA A 99 -0.12 -28.61 -7.87
CA ALA A 99 -1.22 -27.83 -8.43
C ALA A 99 -2.56 -28.38 -7.92
N PHE A 100 -3.61 -27.58 -8.07
CA PHE A 100 -4.95 -28.04 -7.75
C PHE A 100 -6.01 -27.41 -8.66
N ILE A 101 -7.17 -28.07 -8.74
CA ILE A 101 -8.37 -27.57 -9.39
C ILE A 101 -9.48 -27.53 -8.35
N ALA A 102 -9.98 -26.31 -8.08
CA ALA A 102 -10.99 -26.10 -7.05
C ALA A 102 -11.84 -24.86 -7.35
N SER A 103 -12.85 -24.58 -6.53
CA SER A 103 -13.60 -23.33 -6.63
C SER A 103 -12.71 -22.09 -6.39
N SER A 104 -13.07 -20.97 -6.98
CA SER A 104 -12.39 -19.70 -6.76
C SER A 104 -12.30 -19.31 -5.28
N GLY A 105 -13.30 -19.66 -4.49
CA GLY A 105 -13.25 -19.46 -3.04
C GLY A 105 -12.19 -20.32 -2.35
N PHE A 106 -12.07 -21.59 -2.73
CA PHE A 106 -10.98 -22.42 -2.21
C PHE A 106 -9.62 -21.89 -2.64
N TYR A 107 -9.46 -21.56 -3.92
CA TYR A 107 -8.24 -20.93 -4.43
C TYR A 107 -7.85 -19.70 -3.59
N TRP A 108 -8.80 -18.78 -3.34
CA TRP A 108 -8.53 -17.57 -2.57
C TRP A 108 -8.02 -17.86 -1.15
N ARG A 109 -8.55 -18.89 -0.50
CA ARG A 109 -8.06 -19.35 0.81
C ARG A 109 -6.61 -19.85 0.76
N MET A 110 -6.20 -20.40 -0.38
CA MET A 110 -4.86 -20.99 -0.56
C MET A 110 -3.81 -19.98 -1.08
N VAL A 111 -4.20 -18.76 -1.46
CA VAL A 111 -3.29 -17.70 -1.89
C VAL A 111 -2.19 -17.39 -0.85
N PRO A 112 -2.45 -17.32 0.47
CA PRO A 112 -1.41 -17.15 1.47
C PRO A 112 -0.42 -18.32 1.57
N PHE A 113 -0.82 -19.50 1.13
CA PHE A 113 0.03 -20.70 1.07
C PHE A 113 0.78 -20.82 -0.26
N GLY A 114 0.78 -19.73 -1.06
CA GLY A 114 1.55 -19.63 -2.29
C GLY A 114 0.82 -20.08 -3.56
N ALA A 115 -0.51 -20.30 -3.50
CA ALA A 115 -1.30 -20.60 -4.69
C ALA A 115 -1.31 -19.40 -5.65
N ARG A 116 -1.19 -19.71 -6.95
CA ARG A 116 -1.32 -18.75 -8.05
C ARG A 116 -2.20 -19.35 -9.12
N ASP A 117 -3.21 -18.61 -9.53
CA ASP A 117 -4.13 -19.03 -10.59
C ASP A 117 -3.43 -19.05 -11.95
N VAL A 118 -3.82 -20.01 -12.76
CA VAL A 118 -3.31 -20.18 -14.13
C VAL A 118 -4.43 -20.29 -15.15
N ALA A 119 -5.61 -20.69 -14.73
CA ALA A 119 -6.81 -20.73 -15.58
C ALA A 119 -8.07 -20.70 -14.72
N THR A 120 -9.14 -20.12 -15.27
CA THR A 120 -10.49 -20.09 -14.64
C THR A 120 -11.50 -20.55 -15.67
N MET A 121 -12.43 -21.39 -15.24
CA MET A 121 -13.49 -21.93 -16.11
C MET A 121 -14.47 -20.83 -16.49
N ILE A 122 -14.77 -20.73 -17.77
CA ILE A 122 -15.73 -19.82 -18.38
C ILE A 122 -16.88 -20.65 -18.96
N SER A 123 -18.09 -20.13 -18.87
CA SER A 123 -19.27 -20.71 -19.48
C SER A 123 -19.78 -19.82 -20.62
N ARG A 124 -20.35 -20.45 -21.68
CA ARG A 124 -21.05 -19.70 -22.73
C ARG A 124 -22.12 -18.78 -22.17
N ASN A 125 -22.79 -19.21 -21.10
CA ASN A 125 -23.87 -18.44 -20.48
C ASN A 125 -23.35 -17.23 -19.66
N SER A 126 -22.08 -17.20 -19.34
CA SER A 126 -21.43 -16.13 -18.60
C SER A 126 -19.97 -16.00 -19.11
N PRO A 127 -19.76 -15.24 -20.19
CA PRO A 127 -18.49 -15.23 -20.92
C PRO A 127 -17.38 -14.43 -20.24
N ASP A 128 -17.70 -13.60 -19.24
CA ASP A 128 -16.69 -12.89 -18.47
C ASP A 128 -16.10 -13.82 -17.39
N PRO A 129 -14.79 -14.14 -17.42
CA PRO A 129 -14.15 -15.03 -16.46
C PRO A 129 -14.25 -14.56 -15.01
N ASN A 130 -14.45 -13.27 -14.78
CA ASN A 130 -14.62 -12.69 -13.45
C ASN A 130 -16.03 -12.89 -12.89
N HIS A 131 -17.02 -13.23 -13.74
CA HIS A 131 -18.44 -13.27 -13.41
C HIS A 131 -19.14 -14.52 -13.93
N THR A 132 -18.54 -15.69 -13.78
CA THR A 132 -18.98 -16.93 -14.41
C THR A 132 -19.92 -17.76 -13.52
N SER A 133 -19.85 -17.61 -12.19
CA SER A 133 -20.61 -18.42 -11.24
C SER A 133 -21.41 -17.54 -10.28
N ALA A 134 -22.66 -17.94 -10.03
CA ALA A 134 -23.56 -17.28 -9.10
C ALA A 134 -24.49 -18.32 -8.42
N ILE A 135 -25.27 -17.89 -7.45
CA ILE A 135 -26.33 -18.69 -6.82
C ILE A 135 -27.68 -18.15 -7.24
N THR A 136 -28.62 -19.08 -7.48
CA THR A 136 -30.03 -18.82 -7.63
C THR A 136 -30.75 -19.31 -6.38
N PHE A 137 -31.50 -18.43 -5.74
CA PHE A 137 -32.38 -18.79 -4.63
C PHE A 137 -33.69 -19.29 -5.19
N ILE A 138 -34.11 -20.48 -4.80
CA ILE A 138 -35.35 -21.10 -5.29
C ILE A 138 -36.26 -21.52 -4.14
N THR A 139 -37.55 -21.53 -4.42
CA THR A 139 -38.59 -22.08 -3.55
C THR A 139 -39.56 -22.86 -4.40
N SER A 140 -40.49 -23.62 -3.78
CA SER A 140 -41.60 -24.25 -4.51
C SER A 140 -42.46 -23.16 -5.15
N ARG A 141 -43.02 -23.46 -6.36
CA ARG A 141 -43.92 -22.55 -7.04
C ARG A 141 -45.19 -22.25 -6.24
N ASP A 142 -45.65 -23.21 -5.46
CA ASP A 142 -46.84 -23.10 -4.63
C ASP A 142 -46.61 -22.18 -3.41
N ASN A 143 -45.36 -21.98 -3.03
CA ASN A 143 -45.03 -21.07 -1.95
C ASN A 143 -45.05 -19.61 -2.42
N THR A 144 -46.23 -18.97 -2.30
CA THR A 144 -46.43 -17.58 -2.73
C THR A 144 -45.89 -16.53 -1.75
N SER A 145 -45.52 -16.94 -0.54
CA SER A 145 -45.11 -16.05 0.55
C SER A 145 -43.62 -15.61 0.45
N ILE A 146 -42.80 -16.30 -0.38
CA ILE A 146 -41.37 -16.02 -0.50
C ILE A 146 -41.08 -15.52 -1.91
N ARG A 147 -40.83 -14.22 -2.06
CA ARG A 147 -40.56 -13.57 -3.36
C ARG A 147 -39.27 -12.78 -3.36
N THR A 148 -38.92 -12.19 -2.22
CA THR A 148 -37.76 -11.34 -2.02
C THR A 148 -36.76 -11.97 -1.06
N LEU A 149 -35.55 -11.44 -1.03
CA LEU A 149 -34.52 -11.87 -0.08
C LEU A 149 -35.00 -11.70 1.38
N ALA A 150 -35.72 -10.62 1.68
CA ALA A 150 -36.25 -10.38 3.01
C ALA A 150 -37.23 -11.46 3.46
N ASP A 151 -38.04 -12.00 2.55
CA ASP A 151 -39.03 -13.05 2.86
C ASP A 151 -38.38 -14.39 3.25
N MET A 152 -37.08 -14.56 2.94
CA MET A 152 -36.33 -15.77 3.32
C MET A 152 -35.92 -15.76 4.79
N GLN A 153 -35.99 -14.62 5.50
CA GLN A 153 -35.60 -14.54 6.91
C GLN A 153 -36.46 -15.47 7.77
N GLY A 154 -35.82 -16.23 8.65
CA GLY A 154 -36.46 -17.19 9.53
C GLY A 154 -36.99 -18.45 8.83
N LYS A 155 -36.69 -18.65 7.55
CA LYS A 155 -37.07 -19.85 6.78
C LYS A 155 -36.05 -20.96 6.93
N ARG A 156 -36.41 -22.17 6.51
CA ARG A 156 -35.53 -23.35 6.45
C ARG A 156 -34.80 -23.37 5.12
N LEU A 157 -33.47 -23.44 5.16
CA LEU A 157 -32.62 -23.46 3.97
C LEU A 157 -32.15 -24.89 3.67
N SER A 158 -32.16 -25.26 2.39
CA SER A 158 -31.41 -26.38 1.83
C SER A 158 -30.20 -25.85 1.04
N ALA A 159 -29.02 -26.33 1.34
CA ALA A 159 -27.78 -25.91 0.69
C ALA A 159 -26.83 -27.10 0.51
N SER A 160 -25.73 -26.89 -0.22
CA SER A 160 -24.68 -27.87 -0.41
C SER A 160 -24.02 -28.24 0.92
N TYR A 161 -22.77 -27.87 1.16
CA TYR A 161 -22.07 -28.13 2.43
C TYR A 161 -21.51 -26.80 3.01
N PRO A 162 -21.17 -26.73 4.29
CA PRO A 162 -20.83 -25.47 4.97
C PRO A 162 -19.66 -24.69 4.36
N THR A 163 -18.72 -25.41 3.74
CA THR A 163 -17.54 -24.82 3.11
C THR A 163 -17.71 -24.56 1.62
N ALA A 164 -18.86 -24.95 1.02
CA ALA A 164 -19.15 -24.77 -0.40
C ALA A 164 -19.21 -23.29 -0.77
N PHE A 165 -18.27 -22.84 -1.59
CA PHE A 165 -18.24 -21.45 -2.05
C PHE A 165 -19.45 -21.16 -2.95
N MET A 166 -19.61 -21.92 -4.03
CA MET A 166 -20.68 -21.75 -5.05
C MET A 166 -22.02 -22.36 -4.64
N GLY A 167 -22.10 -23.10 -3.57
CA GLY A 167 -23.34 -23.74 -3.12
C GLY A 167 -23.90 -23.20 -1.80
N TYR A 168 -23.18 -22.31 -1.13
CA TYR A 168 -23.59 -21.78 0.17
C TYR A 168 -23.03 -20.40 0.49
N ARG A 169 -21.68 -20.22 0.48
CA ARG A 169 -21.04 -18.99 0.98
C ARG A 169 -21.38 -17.75 0.16
N ILE A 170 -21.51 -17.85 -1.16
CA ILE A 170 -21.97 -16.75 -2.02
C ILE A 170 -23.37 -16.28 -1.60
N GLY A 171 -24.29 -17.23 -1.33
CA GLY A 171 -25.66 -16.89 -0.89
C GLY A 171 -25.68 -16.18 0.47
N LEU A 172 -24.86 -16.63 1.42
CA LEU A 172 -24.70 -15.96 2.71
C LEU A 172 -24.10 -14.56 2.57
N ALA A 173 -23.15 -14.39 1.65
CA ALA A 173 -22.55 -13.08 1.40
C ALA A 173 -23.55 -12.10 0.78
N GLU A 174 -24.45 -12.57 -0.07
CA GLU A 174 -25.55 -11.76 -0.57
C GLU A 174 -26.45 -11.26 0.55
N ILE A 175 -26.84 -12.16 1.47
CA ILE A 175 -27.62 -11.83 2.67
C ILE A 175 -26.90 -10.80 3.54
N ALA A 176 -25.60 -11.01 3.78
CA ALA A 176 -24.78 -10.07 4.56
C ALA A 176 -24.64 -8.69 3.89
N SER A 177 -24.59 -8.65 2.54
CA SER A 177 -24.48 -7.41 1.78
C SER A 177 -25.74 -6.53 1.91
N HIS A 178 -26.88 -7.16 2.18
CA HIS A 178 -28.14 -6.48 2.47
C HIS A 178 -28.33 -6.11 3.95
N GLY A 179 -27.29 -6.27 4.78
CA GLY A 179 -27.28 -5.85 6.18
C GLY A 179 -27.86 -6.87 7.16
N TYR A 180 -28.20 -8.07 6.72
CA TYR A 180 -28.65 -9.14 7.60
C TYR A 180 -27.46 -9.91 8.19
N ASP A 181 -27.68 -10.46 9.40
CA ASP A 181 -26.72 -11.38 10.01
C ASP A 181 -26.87 -12.78 9.38
N PRO A 182 -25.93 -13.24 8.57
CA PRO A 182 -26.06 -14.50 7.84
C PRO A 182 -26.10 -15.73 8.76
N GLU A 183 -25.57 -15.63 9.98
CA GLU A 183 -25.55 -16.74 10.95
C GLU A 183 -26.93 -16.95 11.63
N LYS A 184 -27.74 -15.89 11.68
CA LYS A 184 -29.07 -15.88 12.31
C LYS A 184 -30.21 -15.73 11.30
N PHE A 185 -29.89 -15.64 10.02
CA PHE A 185 -30.88 -15.31 8.99
C PHE A 185 -31.90 -16.44 8.79
N PHE A 186 -31.43 -17.69 8.76
CA PHE A 186 -32.29 -18.87 8.59
C PHE A 186 -32.64 -19.50 9.94
N ALA A 187 -33.85 -20.04 10.05
CA ALA A 187 -34.25 -20.81 11.23
C ALA A 187 -33.46 -22.11 11.34
N SER A 188 -33.15 -22.74 10.22
CA SER A 188 -32.31 -23.93 10.13
C SER A 188 -31.69 -24.05 8.76
N VAL A 189 -30.54 -24.70 8.68
CA VAL A 189 -29.85 -25.02 7.43
C VAL A 189 -29.65 -26.52 7.36
N THR A 190 -30.19 -27.13 6.31
CA THR A 190 -29.99 -28.55 6.01
C THR A 190 -28.97 -28.67 4.89
N PHE A 191 -27.83 -29.23 5.21
CA PHE A 191 -26.79 -29.54 4.24
C PHE A 191 -27.02 -30.87 3.57
N ASN A 192 -26.68 -30.95 2.29
CA ASN A 192 -26.82 -32.16 1.52
C ASN A 192 -25.46 -32.73 1.18
N ASN A 193 -25.22 -33.96 1.60
CA ASN A 193 -23.98 -34.68 1.34
C ASN A 193 -24.07 -35.59 0.10
N ALA A 194 -25.26 -35.67 -0.51
CA ALA A 194 -25.43 -36.43 -1.76
C ALA A 194 -24.91 -35.62 -2.95
N PRO A 195 -24.30 -36.25 -3.94
CA PRO A 195 -23.83 -35.55 -5.13
C PRO A 195 -25.00 -34.92 -5.91
N GLY A 196 -24.79 -33.78 -6.53
CA GLY A 196 -25.73 -33.09 -7.37
C GLY A 196 -26.53 -31.98 -6.69
N ILE A 197 -27.13 -31.14 -7.54
CA ILE A 197 -27.97 -30.01 -7.11
C ILE A 197 -29.42 -30.49 -6.90
N ASP A 198 -29.86 -31.52 -7.64
CA ASP A 198 -31.24 -32.04 -7.59
C ASP A 198 -31.70 -32.40 -6.16
N PRO A 199 -30.90 -33.10 -5.32
CA PRO A 199 -31.33 -33.39 -3.96
C PRO A 199 -31.49 -32.15 -3.09
N ILE A 200 -30.76 -31.07 -3.36
CA ILE A 200 -30.86 -29.80 -2.65
C ILE A 200 -32.19 -29.12 -3.02
N ALA A 201 -32.44 -29.02 -4.32
CA ALA A 201 -33.61 -28.37 -4.87
C ALA A 201 -34.92 -29.15 -4.53
N GLN A 202 -34.88 -30.48 -4.53
CA GLN A 202 -36.05 -31.31 -4.27
C GLN A 202 -36.63 -31.11 -2.87
N LYS A 203 -35.80 -30.71 -1.88
CA LYS A 203 -36.27 -30.46 -0.52
C LYS A 203 -37.30 -29.33 -0.41
N VAL A 204 -37.32 -28.37 -1.36
CA VAL A 204 -38.37 -27.34 -1.36
C VAL A 204 -39.71 -27.87 -1.91
N LEU A 205 -39.67 -28.86 -2.79
CA LEU A 205 -40.89 -29.50 -3.31
C LEU A 205 -41.50 -30.48 -2.31
N THR A 206 -40.65 -31.13 -1.49
CA THR A 206 -41.12 -32.08 -0.45
C THR A 206 -41.47 -31.40 0.87
N GLY A 207 -41.33 -30.05 0.96
CA GLY A 207 -41.64 -29.31 2.17
C GLY A 207 -40.61 -29.49 3.30
N GLN A 208 -39.44 -30.13 3.03
CA GLN A 208 -38.34 -30.28 3.99
C GLN A 208 -37.56 -28.99 4.17
N ALA A 209 -37.54 -28.12 3.16
CA ALA A 209 -36.98 -26.79 3.19
C ALA A 209 -37.96 -25.79 2.54
N ASP A 210 -37.83 -24.53 2.89
CA ASP A 210 -38.61 -23.43 2.32
C ASP A 210 -37.86 -22.73 1.18
N VAL A 211 -36.55 -22.73 1.27
CA VAL A 211 -35.62 -22.12 0.32
C VAL A 211 -34.48 -23.09 0.01
N ALA A 212 -34.04 -23.11 -1.24
CA ALA A 212 -32.82 -23.82 -1.61
C ALA A 212 -31.84 -22.90 -2.36
N PHE A 213 -30.55 -23.09 -2.10
CA PHE A 213 -29.48 -22.46 -2.83
C PHE A 213 -28.96 -23.41 -3.91
N VAL A 214 -29.17 -23.06 -5.17
CA VAL A 214 -28.70 -23.81 -6.31
C VAL A 214 -27.74 -22.98 -7.15
N GLN A 215 -26.82 -23.62 -7.85
CA GLN A 215 -25.91 -22.91 -8.75
C GLN A 215 -26.73 -22.31 -9.92
N SER A 216 -26.37 -21.12 -10.34
CA SER A 216 -26.96 -20.47 -11.51
C SER A 216 -26.83 -21.36 -12.74
N CYS A 217 -27.76 -21.21 -13.68
CA CYS A 217 -27.96 -22.04 -14.88
C CYS A 217 -28.50 -23.44 -14.61
N TRP A 218 -28.54 -23.97 -13.40
CA TRP A 218 -29.11 -25.27 -13.13
C TRP A 218 -30.61 -25.33 -13.48
N ILE A 219 -31.37 -24.32 -13.10
CA ILE A 219 -32.84 -24.31 -13.35
C ILE A 219 -33.17 -24.28 -14.84
N GLU A 220 -32.31 -23.66 -15.67
CA GLU A 220 -32.45 -23.60 -17.11
C GLU A 220 -32.15 -24.93 -17.79
N THR A 221 -31.38 -25.82 -17.16
CA THR A 221 -31.10 -27.16 -17.69
C THR A 221 -32.28 -28.12 -17.50
N LEU A 222 -33.22 -27.76 -16.63
CA LEU A 222 -34.36 -28.61 -16.34
C LEU A 222 -35.38 -28.60 -17.47
N PRO A 223 -36.03 -29.75 -17.76
CA PRO A 223 -37.24 -29.79 -18.59
C PRO A 223 -38.30 -28.81 -18.06
N LYS A 224 -39.10 -28.26 -18.95
CA LYS A 224 -40.11 -27.24 -18.62
C LYS A 224 -41.02 -27.67 -17.46
N GLU A 225 -41.48 -28.91 -17.46
CA GLU A 225 -42.40 -29.47 -16.46
C GLU A 225 -41.77 -29.46 -15.04
N LYS A 226 -40.47 -29.73 -14.95
CA LYS A 226 -39.72 -29.69 -13.68
C LYS A 226 -39.38 -28.25 -13.29
N ARG A 227 -38.94 -27.44 -14.24
CA ARG A 227 -38.59 -26.04 -14.00
C ARG A 227 -39.79 -25.24 -13.47
N ASP A 228 -40.97 -25.48 -14.01
CA ASP A 228 -42.21 -24.80 -13.63
C ASP A 228 -42.69 -25.13 -12.20
N GLN A 229 -42.09 -26.13 -11.54
CA GLN A 229 -42.33 -26.44 -10.12
C GLN A 229 -41.57 -25.49 -9.16
N TYR A 230 -40.62 -24.77 -9.66
CA TYR A 230 -39.80 -23.86 -8.86
C TYR A 230 -40.11 -22.39 -9.15
N ARG A 231 -39.87 -21.55 -8.19
CA ARG A 231 -39.84 -20.09 -8.32
C ARG A 231 -38.51 -19.57 -7.88
N VAL A 232 -37.92 -18.67 -8.69
CA VAL A 232 -36.71 -17.94 -8.33
C VAL A 232 -37.08 -16.77 -7.44
N ILE A 233 -36.32 -16.61 -6.35
CA ILE A 233 -36.45 -15.54 -5.36
C ILE A 233 -35.45 -14.45 -5.73
N SER A 234 -35.87 -13.18 -5.68
CA SER A 234 -35.04 -12.01 -6.00
C SER A 234 -34.21 -12.15 -7.29
N PRO A 235 -34.85 -12.44 -8.44
CA PRO A 235 -34.11 -12.67 -9.67
C PRO A 235 -33.42 -11.40 -10.15
N ILE A 236 -32.10 -11.50 -10.43
CA ILE A 236 -31.31 -10.46 -11.08
C ILE A 236 -31.32 -10.76 -12.58
N LYS A 237 -31.70 -9.76 -13.37
CA LYS A 237 -31.67 -9.81 -14.84
C LYS A 237 -30.77 -8.71 -15.33
N ASP A 238 -29.57 -9.07 -15.76
CA ASP A 238 -28.61 -8.18 -16.38
C ASP A 238 -27.89 -8.90 -17.53
N ASN A 239 -26.95 -8.22 -18.16
CA ASN A 239 -26.19 -8.77 -19.27
C ASN A 239 -24.94 -9.57 -18.82
N VAL A 240 -24.78 -9.85 -17.53
CA VAL A 240 -23.62 -10.57 -17.00
C VAL A 240 -23.75 -12.07 -17.26
N SER A 241 -24.96 -12.61 -17.17
CA SER A 241 -25.26 -14.02 -17.42
C SER A 241 -26.55 -14.18 -18.21
N ALA A 242 -26.58 -15.16 -19.11
CA ALA A 242 -27.80 -15.57 -19.79
C ALA A 242 -28.78 -16.30 -18.86
N CYS A 243 -28.28 -16.80 -17.71
CA CYS A 243 -29.11 -17.51 -16.74
C CYS A 243 -29.59 -16.57 -15.63
N VAL A 244 -30.75 -16.87 -15.07
CA VAL A 244 -31.29 -16.14 -13.93
C VAL A 244 -30.45 -16.46 -12.68
N ARG A 245 -30.11 -15.44 -11.95
CA ARG A 245 -29.35 -15.53 -10.67
C ARG A 245 -29.97 -14.66 -9.61
N SER A 246 -29.68 -14.94 -8.34
CA SER A 246 -30.14 -14.16 -7.18
C SER A 246 -29.02 -13.47 -6.46
N THR A 247 -27.76 -13.71 -6.86
CA THR A 247 -26.57 -13.12 -6.23
C THR A 247 -25.69 -12.43 -7.25
N ALA A 248 -24.72 -11.66 -6.80
CA ALA A 248 -23.61 -11.25 -7.63
C ALA A 248 -22.90 -12.48 -8.24
N ALA A 249 -22.21 -12.28 -9.36
CA ALA A 249 -21.45 -13.33 -10.03
C ALA A 249 -19.96 -13.23 -9.69
N TYR A 250 -19.28 -14.37 -9.69
CA TYR A 250 -17.92 -14.57 -9.23
C TYR A 250 -17.12 -15.44 -10.20
N PRO A 251 -15.78 -15.43 -10.16
CA PRO A 251 -14.99 -16.43 -10.86
C PRO A 251 -15.38 -17.85 -10.45
N ASN A 252 -15.34 -18.78 -11.41
CA ASN A 252 -15.77 -20.17 -11.22
C ASN A 252 -14.61 -21.06 -10.74
N ILE A 253 -14.57 -22.31 -11.19
CA ILE A 253 -13.49 -23.26 -10.91
C ILE A 253 -12.19 -22.68 -11.43
N THR A 254 -11.18 -22.72 -10.58
CA THR A 254 -9.88 -22.14 -10.83
C THR A 254 -8.80 -23.22 -10.71
N VAL A 255 -7.92 -23.26 -11.69
CA VAL A 255 -6.70 -24.07 -11.65
C VAL A 255 -5.59 -23.20 -11.08
N ALA A 256 -4.93 -23.69 -10.04
CA ALA A 256 -3.84 -22.98 -9.41
C ALA A 256 -2.62 -23.85 -9.25
N VAL A 257 -1.45 -23.23 -9.34
CA VAL A 257 -0.15 -23.83 -9.13
C VAL A 257 0.41 -23.36 -7.80
N LEU A 258 1.05 -24.23 -7.06
CA LEU A 258 1.64 -23.96 -5.77
C LEU A 258 3.13 -23.60 -5.90
N ARG A 259 3.67 -22.99 -4.85
CA ARG A 259 5.06 -22.54 -4.81
C ARG A 259 6.07 -23.68 -5.02
N GLU A 260 5.71 -24.87 -4.62
CA GLU A 260 6.53 -26.09 -4.68
C GLU A 260 6.57 -26.72 -6.09
N ALA A 261 5.72 -26.23 -6.99
CA ALA A 261 5.70 -26.71 -8.37
C ALA A 261 7.00 -26.36 -9.11
N PRO A 262 7.44 -27.22 -10.02
CA PRO A 262 8.61 -26.95 -10.85
C PRO A 262 8.47 -25.63 -11.62
N ALA A 263 9.59 -24.93 -11.78
CA ALA A 263 9.61 -23.69 -12.58
C ALA A 263 9.09 -23.98 -14.00
N GLY A 264 8.13 -23.16 -14.44
CA GLY A 264 7.50 -23.32 -15.77
C GLY A 264 6.30 -24.27 -15.81
N ALA A 265 6.00 -25.05 -14.76
CA ALA A 265 4.80 -25.88 -14.72
C ALA A 265 3.52 -25.05 -14.90
N ALA A 266 3.46 -23.88 -14.30
CA ALA A 266 2.34 -22.92 -14.48
C ALA A 266 2.15 -22.55 -15.95
N ARG A 267 3.24 -22.28 -16.68
CA ARG A 267 3.20 -21.94 -18.10
C ARG A 267 2.67 -23.09 -18.94
N GLU A 268 3.15 -24.31 -18.70
CA GLU A 268 2.72 -25.48 -19.48
C GLU A 268 1.26 -25.83 -19.19
N ILE A 269 0.84 -25.78 -17.92
CA ILE A 269 -0.57 -25.96 -17.55
C ILE A 269 -1.44 -24.89 -18.24
N ALA A 270 -1.07 -23.62 -18.13
CA ALA A 270 -1.81 -22.53 -18.76
C ALA A 270 -1.91 -22.69 -20.27
N LYS A 271 -0.78 -23.04 -20.93
CA LYS A 271 -0.73 -23.29 -22.38
C LYS A 271 -1.70 -24.39 -22.78
N VAL A 272 -1.69 -25.52 -22.08
CA VAL A 272 -2.58 -26.65 -22.38
C VAL A 272 -4.05 -26.24 -22.20
N LEU A 273 -4.39 -25.69 -21.03
CA LEU A 273 -5.76 -25.37 -20.69
C LEU A 273 -6.35 -24.28 -21.59
N LEU A 274 -5.61 -23.20 -21.80
CA LEU A 274 -6.07 -22.06 -22.60
C LEU A 274 -6.14 -22.38 -24.11
N SER A 275 -5.46 -23.43 -24.58
CA SER A 275 -5.55 -23.90 -25.95
C SER A 275 -6.67 -24.93 -26.18
N MET A 276 -7.33 -25.37 -25.11
CA MET A 276 -8.45 -26.32 -25.25
C MET A 276 -9.65 -25.67 -25.92
N PRO A 277 -10.32 -26.37 -26.86
CA PRO A 277 -11.52 -25.85 -27.48
C PRO A 277 -12.68 -25.77 -26.49
N ILE A 278 -13.66 -24.95 -26.83
CA ILE A 278 -14.93 -24.89 -26.09
C ILE A 278 -15.56 -26.30 -26.12
N ASP A 279 -15.99 -26.77 -24.96
CA ASP A 279 -16.58 -28.10 -24.86
C ASP A 279 -18.04 -28.13 -25.29
N GLU A 280 -18.67 -29.33 -25.24
CA GLU A 280 -20.06 -29.53 -25.64
C GLU A 280 -21.07 -28.74 -24.79
N ASN A 281 -20.70 -28.45 -23.53
CA ASN A 281 -21.51 -27.64 -22.61
C ASN A 281 -21.28 -26.13 -22.80
N GLY A 282 -20.38 -25.73 -23.69
CA GLY A 282 -19.99 -24.36 -23.92
C GLY A 282 -19.01 -23.84 -22.86
N GLU A 283 -18.30 -24.74 -22.17
CA GLU A 283 -17.29 -24.42 -21.17
C GLU A 283 -15.88 -24.42 -21.78
N HIS A 284 -15.06 -23.55 -21.31
CA HIS A 284 -13.64 -23.44 -21.68
C HIS A 284 -12.83 -22.75 -20.60
N TRP A 285 -11.50 -22.78 -20.75
CA TRP A 285 -10.59 -22.10 -19.83
C TRP A 285 -10.25 -20.70 -20.32
N GLY A 286 -10.23 -19.73 -19.40
CA GLY A 286 -9.74 -18.37 -19.60
C GLY A 286 -9.00 -17.87 -18.37
N LEU A 287 -8.77 -16.58 -18.29
CA LEU A 287 -8.05 -15.95 -17.20
C LEU A 287 -8.97 -14.97 -16.46
N ALA A 288 -9.27 -15.26 -15.21
CA ALA A 288 -9.88 -14.27 -14.33
C ALA A 288 -8.80 -13.26 -13.89
N THR A 289 -9.14 -11.99 -13.91
CA THR A 289 -8.22 -10.90 -13.57
C THR A 289 -8.56 -10.25 -12.24
N ASN A 290 -9.72 -10.60 -11.67
CA ASN A 290 -10.23 -9.95 -10.46
C ASN A 290 -10.87 -10.95 -9.49
N PHE A 291 -10.16 -11.27 -8.43
CA PHE A 291 -10.67 -12.05 -7.30
C PHE A 291 -11.09 -11.20 -6.09
N GLN A 292 -11.13 -9.88 -6.21
CA GLN A 292 -11.57 -9.00 -5.11
C GLN A 292 -13.04 -9.24 -4.73
N SER A 293 -13.87 -9.68 -5.69
CA SER A 293 -15.24 -10.10 -5.41
C SER A 293 -15.26 -11.30 -4.45
N VAL A 294 -14.37 -12.28 -4.65
CA VAL A 294 -14.21 -13.45 -3.78
C VAL A 294 -13.72 -13.04 -2.40
N ASP A 295 -12.71 -12.17 -2.32
CA ASP A 295 -12.22 -11.61 -1.06
C ASP A 295 -13.34 -10.95 -0.25
N ARG A 296 -14.17 -10.16 -0.93
CA ARG A 296 -15.32 -9.49 -0.31
C ARG A 296 -16.28 -10.47 0.35
N VAL A 297 -16.52 -11.66 -0.25
CA VAL A 297 -17.34 -12.72 0.36
C VAL A 297 -16.77 -13.13 1.71
N TYR A 298 -15.47 -13.44 1.77
CA TYR A 298 -14.80 -13.83 3.02
C TYR A 298 -14.82 -12.72 4.07
N LYS A 299 -14.64 -11.47 3.64
CA LYS A 299 -14.70 -10.29 4.50
C LYS A 299 -16.10 -10.06 5.07
N LEU A 300 -17.15 -10.13 4.24
CA LEU A 300 -18.54 -9.99 4.67
C LEU A 300 -18.93 -11.08 5.67
N LEU A 301 -18.52 -12.33 5.41
CA LEU A 301 -18.81 -13.46 6.27
C LEU A 301 -17.83 -13.58 7.44
N LYS A 302 -16.82 -12.72 7.53
CA LYS A 302 -15.78 -12.73 8.56
C LYS A 302 -15.13 -14.10 8.71
N LEU A 303 -14.79 -14.73 7.58
CA LEU A 303 -14.19 -16.06 7.50
C LEU A 303 -12.69 -15.97 7.23
N GLU A 304 -11.98 -17.04 7.54
CA GLU A 304 -10.55 -17.23 7.26
C GLU A 304 -9.70 -16.05 7.78
N HIS A 305 -9.02 -15.31 6.92
CA HIS A 305 -8.18 -14.14 7.27
C HIS A 305 -8.97 -13.05 7.97
N TYR A 306 -10.29 -13.01 7.80
CA TYR A 306 -11.20 -12.04 8.40
C TYR A 306 -11.89 -12.55 9.65
N ALA A 307 -11.51 -13.73 10.15
CA ALA A 307 -12.08 -14.31 11.38
C ALA A 307 -11.89 -13.39 12.59
N TYR A 308 -10.81 -12.61 12.61
CA TYR A 308 -10.57 -11.59 13.62
C TYR A 308 -11.69 -10.53 13.71
N LEU A 309 -12.44 -10.29 12.63
CA LEU A 309 -13.59 -9.39 12.62
C LEU A 309 -14.82 -9.95 13.39
N ARG A 310 -14.87 -11.26 13.63
CA ARG A 310 -15.89 -11.91 14.46
C ARG A 310 -15.59 -11.74 15.94
N GLU A 311 -14.32 -11.66 16.28
CA GLU A 311 -13.80 -11.85 17.63
C GLU A 311 -13.56 -10.54 18.36
N TRP A 312 -14.14 -9.42 17.88
CA TRP A 312 -14.01 -8.15 18.57
C TRP A 312 -14.83 -8.16 19.88
N SER A 313 -14.32 -8.92 20.84
CA SER A 313 -14.74 -8.85 22.24
C SER A 313 -13.68 -8.03 22.98
N ILE A 314 -14.10 -6.96 23.62
CA ILE A 314 -13.26 -6.17 24.54
C ILE A 314 -12.52 -7.10 25.52
N LYS A 315 -13.18 -8.17 25.98
CA LYS A 315 -12.58 -9.19 26.85
C LYS A 315 -11.38 -9.91 26.22
N ARG A 316 -11.46 -10.30 24.94
CA ARG A 316 -10.34 -10.96 24.22
C ARG A 316 -9.24 -9.98 23.85
N TRP A 317 -9.60 -8.76 23.44
CA TRP A 317 -8.62 -7.71 23.19
C TRP A 317 -7.81 -7.41 24.45
N ILE A 318 -8.49 -7.26 25.60
CA ILE A 318 -7.83 -7.10 26.91
C ILE A 318 -6.97 -8.33 27.24
N ALA A 319 -7.47 -9.54 27.00
CA ALA A 319 -6.72 -10.77 27.26
C ALA A 319 -5.45 -10.89 26.39
N ALA A 320 -5.55 -10.55 25.09
CA ALA A 320 -4.43 -10.57 24.17
C ALA A 320 -3.37 -9.49 24.48
N HIS A 321 -3.82 -8.34 25.04
CA HIS A 321 -2.94 -7.20 25.34
C HIS A 321 -2.66 -7.07 26.85
N LYS A 322 -3.01 -8.08 27.65
CA LYS A 322 -2.84 -8.07 29.11
C LYS A 322 -1.46 -7.61 29.59
N PRO A 323 -0.33 -8.08 29.01
CA PRO A 323 0.98 -7.60 29.43
C PRO A 323 1.20 -6.13 29.10
N TRP A 324 0.71 -5.65 27.94
CA TRP A 324 0.83 -4.24 27.54
C TRP A 324 -0.05 -3.31 28.38
N ILE A 325 -1.25 -3.76 28.72
CA ILE A 325 -2.17 -3.03 29.62
C ILE A 325 -1.57 -2.95 31.02
N ALA A 326 -0.99 -4.05 31.51
CA ALA A 326 -0.30 -4.07 32.80
C ALA A 326 0.93 -3.16 32.79
N ALA A 327 1.74 -3.19 31.72
CA ALA A 327 2.89 -2.29 31.55
C ALA A 327 2.45 -0.83 31.48
N PHE A 328 1.39 -0.51 30.74
CA PHE A 328 0.84 0.83 30.66
C PHE A 328 0.30 1.31 32.02
N GLY A 329 -0.44 0.45 32.72
CA GLY A 329 -0.92 0.73 34.08
C GLY A 329 0.24 0.96 35.04
N PHE A 330 1.29 0.15 34.98
CA PHE A 330 2.49 0.32 35.79
C PHE A 330 3.22 1.64 35.47
N CYS A 331 3.39 1.98 34.18
CA CYS A 331 3.94 3.27 33.78
C CYS A 331 3.09 4.45 34.27
N LEU A 332 1.76 4.33 34.22
CA LEU A 332 0.86 5.36 34.71
C LEU A 332 1.01 5.56 36.22
N VAL A 333 1.09 4.46 36.99
CA VAL A 333 1.37 4.52 38.43
C VAL A 333 2.71 5.15 38.70
N LEU A 334 3.75 4.79 37.97
CA LEU A 334 5.07 5.41 38.09
C LEU A 334 5.04 6.91 37.78
N LEU A 335 4.31 7.33 36.74
CA LEU A 335 4.12 8.74 36.39
C LEU A 335 3.37 9.50 37.50
N ILE A 336 2.33 8.88 38.05
CA ILE A 336 1.59 9.46 39.18
C ILE A 336 2.50 9.59 40.41
N CYS A 337 3.21 8.52 40.77
CA CYS A 337 4.18 8.55 41.89
C CYS A 337 5.26 9.58 41.63
N HIS A 338 5.81 9.62 40.41
CA HIS A 338 6.78 10.63 40.00
C HIS A 338 6.22 12.06 40.15
N SER A 339 4.98 12.27 39.68
CA SER A 339 4.31 13.57 39.79
C SER A 339 4.12 13.98 41.27
N PHE A 340 3.74 13.02 42.13
CA PHE A 340 3.64 13.28 43.57
C PHE A 340 5.00 13.60 44.19
N VAL A 341 6.05 12.83 43.88
CA VAL A 341 7.40 13.07 44.37
C VAL A 341 7.94 14.41 43.89
N VAL A 342 7.75 14.70 42.60
CA VAL A 342 8.16 16.00 42.00
C VAL A 342 7.35 17.13 42.65
N GLY A 343 6.03 16.95 42.77
CA GLY A 343 5.18 17.93 43.44
C GLY A 343 5.57 18.19 44.91
N TYR A 344 5.92 17.14 45.64
CA TYR A 344 6.45 17.28 47.02
C TYR A 344 7.81 17.98 47.04
N LEU A 345 8.73 17.57 46.17
CA LEU A 345 10.05 18.20 46.06
C LEU A 345 9.98 19.67 45.60
N VAL A 346 9.10 19.94 44.61
CA VAL A 346 8.85 21.32 44.16
C VAL A 346 8.29 22.17 45.28
N ARG A 347 7.25 21.69 45.99
CA ARG A 347 6.70 22.42 47.14
C ARG A 347 7.77 22.70 48.20
N ARG A 348 8.54 21.68 48.55
CA ARG A 348 9.63 21.85 49.52
C ARG A 348 10.71 22.87 49.01
N ARG A 349 11.06 22.78 47.72
CA ARG A 349 12.01 23.72 47.11
C ARG A 349 11.43 25.13 46.94
N THR A 350 10.10 25.22 46.62
CA THR A 350 9.44 26.54 46.56
C THR A 350 9.35 27.19 47.96
N ASP A 351 9.13 26.39 49.02
CA ASP A 351 9.13 26.91 50.38
C ASP A 351 10.56 27.36 50.83
N GLU A 352 11.58 26.57 50.49
CA GLU A 352 12.98 26.93 50.70
C GLU A 352 13.37 28.20 49.91
N LEU A 353 12.95 28.26 48.63
CA LEU A 353 13.14 29.42 47.74
C LEU A 353 12.34 30.64 48.21
N ALA A 354 11.11 30.45 48.70
CA ALA A 354 10.31 31.53 49.24
C ALA A 354 10.98 32.16 50.45
N LYS A 355 11.56 31.35 51.37
CA LYS A 355 12.35 31.84 52.52
C LYS A 355 13.61 32.55 52.05
N ALA A 356 14.37 31.94 51.11
CA ALA A 356 15.59 32.55 50.59
C ALA A 356 15.30 33.83 49.77
N ASN A 357 14.15 33.86 49.02
CA ASN A 357 13.71 35.06 48.33
C ASN A 357 13.22 36.16 49.29
N ALA A 358 12.56 35.80 50.37
CA ALA A 358 12.18 36.78 51.39
C ALA A 358 13.40 37.43 52.05
N GLU A 359 14.47 36.64 52.30
CA GLU A 359 15.74 37.14 52.79
C GLU A 359 16.45 38.00 51.71
N LYS A 360 16.42 37.54 50.43
CA LYS A 360 16.97 38.23 49.31
C LYS A 360 16.23 39.55 49.02
N GLU A 361 14.90 39.54 49.06
CA GLU A 361 14.11 40.75 48.90
C GLU A 361 14.37 41.78 50.01
N ALA A 362 14.66 41.32 51.22
CA ALA A 362 15.07 42.22 52.28
C ALA A 362 16.42 42.88 51.98
N VAL A 363 17.34 42.15 51.32
CA VAL A 363 18.62 42.69 50.89
C VAL A 363 18.47 43.54 49.63
N GLU A 364 17.62 43.09 48.64
CA GLU A 364 17.36 43.83 47.39
C GLU A 364 16.63 45.15 47.64
N ARG A 365 15.67 45.18 48.57
CA ARG A 365 15.05 46.47 49.00
C ARG A 365 16.09 47.46 49.50
N ARG A 366 17.12 46.95 50.15
CA ARG A 366 18.26 47.77 50.54
C ARG A 366 19.14 48.21 49.36
N LEU A 367 19.31 47.35 48.39
CA LEU A 367 20.06 47.63 47.14
C LEU A 367 19.22 48.48 46.16
N GLN A 368 17.92 48.22 46.05
CA GLN A 368 17.02 48.99 45.17
C GLN A 368 16.94 50.47 45.55
N SER A 369 17.04 50.77 46.87
CA SER A 369 17.21 52.17 47.31
C SER A 369 18.50 52.82 46.83
N LEU A 370 19.48 52.01 46.44
CA LEU A 370 20.75 52.47 45.83
C LEU A 370 20.66 52.49 44.30
N TYR A 371 19.90 51.57 43.69
CA TYR A 371 19.76 51.45 42.21
C TYR A 371 18.73 52.42 41.62
N GLU A 372 17.66 52.85 42.36
CA GLU A 372 16.71 53.87 41.88
C GLU A 372 17.40 55.19 41.53
N ARG A 373 18.62 55.42 42.01
CA ARG A 373 19.44 56.56 41.58
C ARG A 373 20.22 56.32 40.29
N MET A 374 20.40 55.07 39.86
CA MET A 374 21.12 54.76 38.63
C MET A 374 20.20 54.49 37.42
N GLU A 375 18.90 54.31 37.64
CA GLU A 375 17.96 53.88 36.59
C GLU A 375 17.37 55.01 35.68
N LYS A 376 17.78 56.22 35.90
CA LYS A 376 17.53 57.28 34.92
C LYS A 376 18.32 57.12 33.62
N PHE A 377 19.14 56.14 33.53
CA PHE A 377 19.99 55.89 32.36
C PHE A 377 19.91 54.45 31.86
N ARG A 378 18.90 54.08 31.18
CA ARG A 378 19.02 53.21 30.02
C ARG A 378 17.69 52.90 29.37
N LYS A 379 17.46 53.50 28.30
CA LYS A 379 16.46 53.12 27.29
C LYS A 379 16.85 51.72 26.75
N ALA A 380 16.25 50.69 27.26
CA ALA A 380 16.49 49.32 26.83
C ALA A 380 15.24 48.67 26.22
N ASN A 381 14.76 49.19 25.11
CA ASN A 381 13.67 48.55 24.42
C ASN A 381 14.01 48.00 23.01
N THR A 382 15.30 48.01 22.66
CA THR A 382 15.71 47.60 21.30
C THR A 382 16.36 46.20 21.24
N VAL A 383 16.73 45.62 22.37
CA VAL A 383 17.52 44.39 22.40
C VAL A 383 16.71 43.11 22.22
N SER A 384 15.43 43.10 22.59
CA SER A 384 14.63 41.87 22.57
C SER A 384 14.24 41.40 21.14
N GLN A 385 13.96 42.35 20.24
CA GLN A 385 13.58 42.00 18.84
C GLN A 385 14.82 41.55 18.02
N LEU A 386 15.96 42.12 18.29
CA LEU A 386 17.24 41.73 17.64
C LEU A 386 17.71 40.32 18.03
N SER A 387 17.45 39.90 19.26
CA SER A 387 17.92 38.59 19.76
C SER A 387 17.29 37.41 19.04
N SER A 388 15.98 37.49 18.70
CA SER A 388 15.28 36.41 18.00
C SER A 388 15.74 36.28 16.54
N MET A 389 15.96 37.39 15.87
CA MET A 389 16.44 37.40 14.47
C MET A 389 17.89 36.92 14.38
N ILE A 390 18.75 37.35 15.29
CA ILE A 390 20.14 36.90 15.39
C ILE A 390 20.20 35.40 15.67
N ALA A 391 19.38 34.90 16.59
CA ALA A 391 19.32 33.47 16.89
C ALA A 391 18.90 32.65 15.65
N HIS A 392 17.94 33.12 14.87
CA HIS A 392 17.51 32.47 13.64
C HIS A 392 18.59 32.49 12.55
N GLU A 393 19.25 33.63 12.37
CA GLU A 393 20.33 33.78 11.38
C GLU A 393 21.60 32.99 11.74
N LEU A 394 21.87 32.79 13.02
CA LEU A 394 22.97 31.94 13.49
C LEU A 394 22.64 30.46 13.37
N ALA A 395 21.40 30.05 13.65
CA ALA A 395 20.98 28.65 13.57
C ALA A 395 21.11 28.06 12.17
N GLN A 396 20.88 28.85 11.12
CA GLN A 396 20.97 28.39 9.74
C GLN A 396 22.38 27.94 9.32
N PRO A 397 23.44 28.77 9.43
CA PRO A 397 24.79 28.35 9.04
C PRO A 397 25.35 27.27 9.97
N ILE A 398 24.98 27.29 11.28
CA ILE A 398 25.37 26.24 12.22
C ILE A 398 24.68 24.91 11.84
N GLY A 399 23.39 24.92 11.52
CA GLY A 399 22.67 23.73 11.05
C GLY A 399 23.27 23.15 9.78
N ALA A 400 23.66 24.00 8.83
CA ALA A 400 24.37 23.57 7.63
C ALA A 400 25.74 22.95 7.96
N ALA A 401 26.51 23.55 8.85
CA ALA A 401 27.78 23.00 9.28
C ALA A 401 27.64 21.64 9.98
N VAL A 402 26.65 21.49 10.86
CA VAL A 402 26.35 20.20 11.50
C VAL A 402 25.96 19.15 10.45
N SER A 403 25.20 19.52 9.42
CA SER A 403 24.82 18.61 8.33
C SER A 403 26.05 18.14 7.54
N TYR A 404 27.00 19.02 7.24
CA TYR A 404 28.28 18.66 6.61
C TYR A 404 29.10 17.72 7.49
N CYS A 405 29.19 17.98 8.80
CA CYS A 405 29.87 17.10 9.75
C CYS A 405 29.22 15.71 9.80
N ASN A 406 27.89 15.64 9.87
CA ASN A 406 27.17 14.38 9.88
C ASN A 406 27.32 13.61 8.53
N GLY A 407 27.28 14.33 7.42
CA GLY A 407 27.56 13.78 6.10
C GLY A 407 28.97 13.17 6.01
N LEU A 408 29.97 13.88 6.46
CA LEU A 408 31.35 13.37 6.55
C LEU A 408 31.46 12.12 7.42
N ARG A 409 30.79 12.10 8.58
CA ARG A 409 30.80 10.94 9.47
C ARG A 409 30.20 9.71 8.78
N LEU A 410 29.09 9.87 8.06
CA LEU A 410 28.46 8.80 7.29
C LEU A 410 29.36 8.31 6.15
N LEU A 411 30.02 9.22 5.42
CA LEU A 411 30.93 8.86 4.33
C LEU A 411 32.14 8.07 4.85
N VAL A 412 32.66 8.42 6.05
CA VAL A 412 33.72 7.66 6.71
C VAL A 412 33.24 6.29 7.17
N GLN A 413 32.09 6.23 7.84
CA GLN A 413 31.50 4.96 8.31
C GLN A 413 31.22 3.99 7.17
N ASN A 414 30.72 4.49 6.06
CA ASN A 414 30.38 3.67 4.87
C ASN A 414 31.59 3.41 3.96
N LYS A 415 32.78 3.87 4.33
CA LYS A 415 34.01 3.75 3.52
C LYS A 415 33.87 4.29 2.09
N THR A 416 33.01 5.29 1.88
CA THR A 416 32.74 5.92 0.57
C THR A 416 33.29 7.35 0.49
N LEU A 417 34.21 7.72 1.40
CA LEU A 417 34.85 9.01 1.43
C LEU A 417 35.85 9.11 0.26
N THR A 418 35.62 10.06 -0.63
CA THR A 418 36.59 10.46 -1.67
C THR A 418 37.17 11.82 -1.33
N GLU A 419 38.37 12.12 -1.86
CA GLU A 419 39.06 13.39 -1.64
C GLU A 419 38.18 14.59 -2.07
N GLU A 420 37.48 14.48 -3.16
CA GLU A 420 36.54 15.50 -3.66
C GLU A 420 35.40 15.76 -2.67
N LYS A 421 34.79 14.70 -2.15
CA LYS A 421 33.70 14.81 -1.16
C LYS A 421 34.20 15.39 0.15
N LEU A 422 35.41 15.04 0.56
CA LEU A 422 36.05 15.62 1.75
C LEU A 422 36.25 17.12 1.56
N LEU A 423 36.88 17.52 0.44
CA LEU A 423 37.15 18.93 0.14
C LEU A 423 35.86 19.76 0.05
N ASN A 424 34.86 19.24 -0.62
CA ASN A 424 33.53 19.88 -0.75
C ASN A 424 32.88 20.10 0.63
N SER A 425 32.99 19.12 1.51
CA SER A 425 32.43 19.23 2.87
C SER A 425 33.21 20.22 3.75
N ILE A 426 34.53 20.21 3.66
CA ILE A 426 35.40 21.19 4.37
C ILE A 426 35.10 22.60 3.88
N ASN A 427 34.99 22.82 2.56
CA ASN A 427 34.61 24.11 1.98
C ASN A 427 33.22 24.58 2.40
N GLY A 428 32.29 23.63 2.57
CA GLY A 428 30.95 23.90 3.10
C GLY A 428 30.98 24.35 4.56
N LEU A 429 31.77 23.68 5.37
CA LEU A 429 32.00 24.02 6.78
C LEU A 429 32.63 25.41 6.92
N ASP A 430 33.70 25.71 6.18
CA ASP A 430 34.41 26.99 6.22
C ASP A 430 33.48 28.15 5.84
N ARG A 431 32.67 28.00 4.78
CA ARG A 431 31.64 28.99 4.41
C ARG A 431 30.64 29.22 5.53
N GLY A 432 30.15 28.14 6.18
CA GLY A 432 29.22 28.23 7.30
C GLY A 432 29.81 28.99 8.47
N LEU A 433 31.03 28.64 8.88
CA LEU A 433 31.74 29.28 10.00
C LEU A 433 32.10 30.74 9.69
N THR A 434 32.51 31.06 8.48
CA THR A 434 32.78 32.44 8.04
C THR A 434 31.49 33.29 8.11
N ARG A 435 30.36 32.72 7.73
CA ARG A 435 29.08 33.41 7.86
C ARG A 435 28.67 33.66 9.30
N VAL A 436 28.91 32.70 10.22
CA VAL A 436 28.74 32.87 11.67
C VAL A 436 29.57 34.03 12.20
N ARG A 437 30.88 34.07 11.85
CA ARG A 437 31.80 35.13 12.24
C ARG A 437 31.30 36.51 11.81
N ASN A 438 30.87 36.63 10.55
CA ASN A 438 30.36 37.89 10.00
C ASN A 438 29.09 38.37 10.72
N ILE A 439 28.18 37.46 11.08
CA ILE A 439 27.01 37.81 11.88
C ILE A 439 27.41 38.32 13.26
N ILE A 440 28.34 37.66 13.93
CA ILE A 440 28.84 38.06 15.27
C ILE A 440 29.51 39.45 15.20
N GLU A 441 30.33 39.73 14.19
CA GLU A 441 30.95 41.01 14.01
C GLU A 441 29.93 42.14 13.77
N LYS A 442 28.89 41.87 12.98
CA LYS A 442 27.78 42.81 12.76
C LYS A 442 27.03 43.13 14.05
N VAL A 443 26.73 42.10 14.85
CA VAL A 443 26.06 42.28 16.15
C VAL A 443 26.92 43.07 17.13
N ARG A 444 28.22 42.84 17.12
CA ARG A 444 29.18 43.55 17.99
C ARG A 444 29.30 45.05 17.64
N SER A 445 29.24 45.39 16.36
CA SER A 445 29.27 46.79 15.90
C SER A 445 27.99 47.53 16.30
N TYR A 446 26.84 46.87 16.21
CA TYR A 446 25.56 47.41 16.65
C TYR A 446 25.49 47.69 18.15
N ASN A 447 26.08 46.82 18.97
CA ASN A 447 26.07 46.97 20.44
C ASN A 447 26.99 48.13 20.95
N LYS A 448 27.83 48.69 20.08
CA LYS A 448 28.68 49.82 20.42
C LYS A 448 27.99 51.19 20.31
N GLY A 449 26.71 51.23 19.96
CA GLY A 449 25.87 52.39 20.12
C GLY A 449 25.97 53.46 19.03
N ASN A 450 26.58 53.19 17.90
CA ASN A 450 26.67 54.11 16.76
C ASN A 450 25.54 53.85 15.73
N VAL A 451 24.27 54.00 16.12
CA VAL A 451 23.12 53.90 15.20
C VAL A 451 22.68 55.32 14.83
N ASP A 452 23.02 55.76 13.64
CA ASP A 452 22.60 57.06 13.12
C ASP A 452 21.43 56.86 12.13
N ARG A 453 20.18 56.95 12.66
CA ARG A 453 18.96 56.78 11.87
C ARG A 453 18.55 58.00 11.06
N ASP A 454 19.22 59.11 11.24
CA ASP A 454 18.93 60.37 10.51
C ASP A 454 19.84 60.50 9.27
N GLN A 455 20.60 59.51 8.95
CA GLN A 455 21.47 59.50 7.78
C GLN A 455 20.64 59.36 6.50
N LYS A 456 20.85 60.27 5.55
CA LYS A 456 20.22 60.23 4.24
C LYS A 456 20.97 59.25 3.32
N LEU A 457 20.33 58.16 2.97
CA LEU A 457 20.93 57.08 2.20
C LEU A 457 20.29 56.99 0.82
N ASN A 458 21.07 56.71 -0.22
CA ASN A 458 20.59 56.42 -1.55
C ASN A 458 19.99 55.01 -1.57
N LEU A 459 18.67 54.93 -1.87
CA LEU A 459 17.93 53.66 -1.78
C LEU A 459 18.40 52.65 -2.81
N LEU A 460 18.68 53.05 -4.06
CA LEU A 460 19.20 52.15 -5.09
C LEU A 460 20.52 51.51 -4.67
N ARG A 461 21.43 52.31 -4.14
CA ARG A 461 22.71 51.84 -3.66
C ARG A 461 22.55 50.86 -2.50
N THR A 462 21.69 51.16 -1.54
CA THR A 462 21.43 50.29 -0.38
C THR A 462 20.88 48.93 -0.77
N VAL A 463 19.85 48.95 -1.68
CA VAL A 463 19.27 47.68 -2.19
C VAL A 463 20.26 46.89 -3.03
N THR A 464 21.09 47.56 -3.83
CA THR A 464 22.15 46.91 -4.63
C THR A 464 23.19 46.27 -3.73
N THR A 465 23.65 46.96 -2.70
CA THR A 465 24.59 46.45 -1.71
C THR A 465 23.99 45.24 -0.97
N ALA A 466 22.72 45.31 -0.59
CA ALA A 466 22.03 44.17 0.03
C ALA A 466 21.97 42.97 -0.90
N ARG A 467 21.62 43.12 -2.19
CA ARG A 467 21.64 42.05 -3.20
C ARG A 467 23.07 41.47 -3.33
N ASP A 468 24.08 42.30 -3.46
CA ASP A 468 25.47 41.87 -3.68
C ASP A 468 26.07 41.16 -2.45
N SER A 469 25.50 41.40 -1.27
CA SER A 469 25.85 40.70 -0.02
C SER A 469 25.18 39.33 0.13
N MET A 470 24.22 38.99 -0.75
CA MET A 470 23.60 37.66 -0.76
C MET A 470 24.59 36.58 -1.20
N SER A 471 24.30 35.32 -0.86
CA SER A 471 25.11 34.20 -1.32
C SER A 471 25.06 34.09 -2.86
N GLN A 472 26.21 33.80 -3.49
CA GLN A 472 26.29 33.61 -4.93
C GLN A 472 25.28 32.58 -5.46
N GLN A 473 24.95 31.57 -4.66
CA GLN A 473 23.96 30.55 -5.03
C GLN A 473 22.53 31.13 -5.13
N LEU A 474 22.16 32.06 -4.26
CA LEU A 474 20.86 32.71 -4.29
C LEU A 474 20.76 33.73 -5.43
N VAL A 475 21.83 34.49 -5.67
CA VAL A 475 21.86 35.48 -6.77
C VAL A 475 21.85 34.82 -8.15
N GLN A 476 22.42 33.61 -8.27
CA GLN A 476 22.42 32.82 -9.52
C GLN A 476 21.16 31.98 -9.70
N ALA A 477 20.38 31.76 -8.63
CA ALA A 477 19.19 30.92 -8.69
C ALA A 477 18.04 31.56 -9.48
N LEU A 478 17.92 32.92 -9.43
CA LEU A 478 16.84 33.66 -10.07
C LEU A 478 17.31 35.06 -10.44
N PRO A 479 16.85 35.63 -11.59
CA PRO A 479 17.12 37.02 -11.94
C PRO A 479 16.40 37.96 -10.95
N ILE A 480 17.17 38.92 -10.40
CA ILE A 480 16.68 39.99 -9.53
C ILE A 480 16.76 41.31 -10.30
N GLU A 481 15.63 41.84 -10.66
CA GLU A 481 15.53 43.15 -11.34
C GLU A 481 15.25 44.27 -10.33
N ILE A 482 16.12 45.28 -10.30
CA ILE A 482 15.99 46.43 -9.38
C ILE A 482 15.56 47.64 -10.20
N ARG A 483 14.32 48.07 -9.99
CA ARG A 483 13.71 49.26 -10.63
C ARG A 483 13.49 50.37 -9.59
N VAL A 484 14.59 50.90 -9.08
CA VAL A 484 14.59 51.98 -8.11
C VAL A 484 15.27 53.19 -8.74
N ALA A 485 14.61 54.35 -8.71
CA ALA A 485 15.17 55.56 -9.29
C ALA A 485 16.40 56.04 -8.48
N ASP A 486 17.40 56.54 -9.20
CA ASP A 486 18.71 56.88 -8.62
C ASP A 486 18.67 58.09 -7.64
N ASN A 487 17.60 58.91 -7.76
CA ASN A 487 17.37 60.08 -6.92
C ASN A 487 16.60 59.77 -5.63
N LEU A 488 16.15 58.54 -5.43
CA LEU A 488 15.40 58.15 -4.24
C LEU A 488 16.36 57.96 -3.04
N SER A 489 16.00 58.62 -1.95
CA SER A 489 16.73 58.52 -0.70
C SER A 489 15.79 58.24 0.46
N VAL A 490 16.30 57.56 1.46
CA VAL A 490 15.63 57.17 2.71
C VAL A 490 16.46 57.63 3.90
N LEU A 491 15.81 58.04 4.98
CA LEU A 491 16.46 58.29 6.26
C LEU A 491 16.52 56.99 7.03
N GLY A 492 17.69 56.62 7.54
CA GLY A 492 17.86 55.40 8.32
C GLY A 492 19.30 55.06 8.56
N ASP A 493 19.51 54.03 9.35
CA ASP A 493 20.83 53.45 9.50
C ASP A 493 21.14 52.51 8.33
N GLN A 494 22.29 52.70 7.71
CA GLN A 494 22.68 51.91 6.52
C GLN A 494 22.68 50.43 6.77
N LEU A 495 23.14 49.98 7.93
CA LEU A 495 23.21 48.57 8.26
C LEU A 495 21.82 47.95 8.51
N GLU A 496 20.96 48.70 9.21
CA GLU A 496 19.57 48.24 9.45
C GLU A 496 18.81 48.09 8.12
N LEU A 497 18.95 49.01 7.18
CA LEU A 497 18.31 48.92 5.88
C LEU A 497 18.91 47.86 4.97
N GLU A 498 20.24 47.69 4.97
CA GLU A 498 20.88 46.58 4.24
C GLU A 498 20.41 45.21 4.75
N LEU A 499 20.31 45.02 6.05
CA LEU A 499 19.76 43.78 6.65
C LEU A 499 18.32 43.56 6.31
N LEU A 500 17.48 44.61 6.33
CA LEU A 500 16.07 44.51 5.94
C LEU A 500 15.93 44.05 4.49
N PHE A 501 16.64 44.70 3.57
CA PHE A 501 16.56 44.37 2.15
C PHE A 501 17.15 42.96 1.84
N ASN A 502 18.25 42.60 2.49
CA ASN A 502 18.83 41.26 2.33
C ASN A 502 17.83 40.18 2.76
N ASN A 503 17.13 40.35 3.88
CA ASN A 503 16.09 39.44 4.34
C ASN A 503 14.91 39.36 3.37
N LEU A 504 14.41 40.50 2.90
CA LEU A 504 13.29 40.52 1.96
C LEU A 504 13.65 39.88 0.62
N LEU A 505 14.82 40.17 0.07
CA LEU A 505 15.33 39.61 -1.18
C LEU A 505 15.56 38.09 -1.04
N SER A 506 16.18 37.65 0.04
CA SER A 506 16.42 36.23 0.30
C SER A 506 15.13 35.45 0.43
N ASN A 507 14.13 35.99 1.11
CA ASN A 507 12.81 35.37 1.22
C ASN A 507 12.10 35.31 -0.13
N ALA A 508 12.15 36.38 -0.93
CA ALA A 508 11.55 36.44 -2.24
C ALA A 508 12.17 35.42 -3.22
N VAL A 509 13.52 35.33 -3.24
CA VAL A 509 14.22 34.35 -4.09
C VAL A 509 13.91 32.93 -3.63
N THR A 510 13.93 32.65 -2.33
CA THR A 510 13.64 31.32 -1.78
C THR A 510 12.21 30.88 -2.09
N ALA A 511 11.25 31.79 -2.02
CA ALA A 511 9.85 31.51 -2.34
C ALA A 511 9.63 31.30 -3.86
N ALA A 512 10.38 32.00 -4.69
CA ALA A 512 10.20 32.00 -6.14
C ALA A 512 11.01 30.91 -6.89
N VAL A 513 12.04 30.34 -6.26
CA VAL A 513 13.00 29.41 -6.91
C VAL A 513 12.35 28.14 -7.47
N GLN A 514 11.19 27.77 -6.97
CA GLN A 514 10.45 26.58 -7.45
C GLN A 514 9.48 26.88 -8.60
N THR A 515 9.32 28.16 -8.99
CA THR A 515 8.40 28.57 -10.03
C THR A 515 9.16 28.73 -11.36
N PRO A 516 8.78 28.04 -12.44
CA PRO A 516 9.42 28.21 -13.74
C PRO A 516 9.34 29.68 -14.21
N GLU A 517 10.43 30.21 -14.75
CA GLU A 517 10.55 31.58 -15.27
C GLU A 517 10.27 32.69 -14.24
N ALA A 518 10.42 32.42 -12.95
CA ALA A 518 10.21 33.42 -11.93
C ALA A 518 11.26 34.55 -11.99
N LEU A 519 10.81 35.78 -11.70
CA LEU A 519 11.63 36.99 -11.61
C LEU A 519 11.32 37.70 -10.30
N VAL A 520 12.34 38.07 -9.56
CA VAL A 520 12.18 38.94 -8.38
C VAL A 520 12.33 40.41 -8.83
N ASN A 521 11.28 41.17 -8.70
CA ASN A 521 11.30 42.60 -9.06
C ASN A 521 11.25 43.47 -7.79
N VAL A 522 12.21 44.36 -7.65
CA VAL A 522 12.27 45.36 -6.58
C VAL A 522 11.98 46.72 -7.15
N SER A 523 10.85 47.30 -6.79
CA SER A 523 10.49 48.64 -7.22
C SER A 523 10.23 49.57 -6.04
N ALA A 524 10.61 50.82 -6.17
CA ALA A 524 10.31 51.86 -5.19
C ALA A 524 9.76 53.08 -5.89
N VAL A 525 8.70 53.64 -5.33
CA VAL A 525 8.05 54.86 -5.79
C VAL A 525 7.97 55.85 -4.63
N ALA A 526 8.33 57.10 -4.87
CA ALA A 526 8.11 58.14 -3.88
C ALA A 526 6.61 58.39 -3.71
N THR A 527 6.11 58.23 -2.49
CA THR A 527 4.75 58.69 -2.15
C THR A 527 4.85 60.12 -1.67
N SER A 528 4.03 61.00 -2.27
CA SER A 528 3.91 62.42 -1.92
C SER A 528 3.37 62.61 -0.50
#